data_a582dadb4a53aef1d979d03e6be9163f
#
_entry.id   a582dadb4a53aef1d979d03e6be9163f
#
_cell.length_a   1.000
_cell.length_b   1.000
_cell.length_c   1.000
_cell.angle_alpha   90.00
_cell.angle_beta   90.00
_cell.angle_gamma   90.00
#
_symmetry.space_group_name_H-M   'P 1'
#
loop_
_entity.id
_entity.type
_entity.pdbx_description
1 polymer ?
#
loop_
_entity_poly.entity_id
_entity_poly.type
_entity_poly.pdbx_seq_one_letter_code
_entity_poly.pdbx_strand_id
1 'polypeptide(L)'
;MADQPVFLTQEGYNKLKEELEHLRTVRRQEVAQRLRAAVEGVQDVMENAEYEDAKNEQAFVEGRILTLETMLRNAVIIEEGSSAGTVGLGSRVTVVEGDSEEPETYHIVGSAEADPQKGRVSNESPLGRALLGHRVGDEVIVNAPDGILRFRIIAIQ
;
A
#
# COMPACT_ATOMS: atom_id res chain seq x y z
N MET A 1 -22.50 -3.63 -2.47
CA MET A 1 -21.63 -3.24 -1.35
C MET A 1 -21.20 -1.80 -1.53
N ALA A 2 -21.28 -1.02 -0.49
CA ALA A 2 -20.74 0.33 -0.54
C ALA A 2 -19.21 0.24 -0.71
N ASP A 3 -18.69 0.95 -1.69
CA ASP A 3 -17.25 1.05 -1.90
C ASP A 3 -16.62 1.76 -0.71
N GLN A 4 -15.64 1.13 -0.12
CA GLN A 4 -14.92 1.73 1.00
C GLN A 4 -13.91 2.76 0.48
N PRO A 5 -13.74 3.89 1.18
CA PRO A 5 -12.74 4.87 0.78
C PRO A 5 -11.32 4.29 0.92
N VAL A 6 -10.48 4.62 -0.04
CA VAL A 6 -9.06 4.26 -0.04
C VAL A 6 -8.26 5.53 0.26
N PHE A 7 -7.61 5.57 1.42
CA PHE A 7 -6.82 6.74 1.82
C PHE A 7 -5.44 6.67 1.18
N LEU A 8 -5.11 7.69 0.40
CA LEU A 8 -3.85 7.78 -0.32
C LEU A 8 -3.22 9.15 -0.12
N THR A 9 -1.88 9.17 -0.01
CA THR A 9 -1.14 10.42 -0.18
C THR A 9 -1.20 10.84 -1.65
N GLN A 10 -0.92 12.08 -1.96
CA GLN A 10 -0.86 12.54 -3.35
C GLN A 10 0.19 11.75 -4.13
N GLU A 11 1.34 11.48 -3.52
CA GLU A 11 2.39 10.67 -4.11
C GLU A 11 1.90 9.25 -4.42
N GLY A 12 1.23 8.61 -3.46
CA GLY A 12 0.68 7.26 -3.63
C GLY A 12 -0.38 7.21 -4.72
N TYR A 13 -1.26 8.19 -4.77
CA TYR A 13 -2.26 8.33 -5.82
C TYR A 13 -1.61 8.42 -7.20
N ASN A 14 -0.59 9.27 -7.34
CA ASN A 14 0.12 9.45 -8.59
C ASN A 14 0.84 8.17 -9.03
N LYS A 15 1.47 7.45 -8.11
CA LYS A 15 2.14 6.18 -8.40
C LYS A 15 1.16 5.12 -8.90
N LEU A 16 0.01 4.98 -8.27
CA LEU A 16 -1.00 4.02 -8.69
C LEU A 16 -1.61 4.38 -10.04
N LYS A 17 -1.77 5.67 -10.30
CA LYS A 17 -2.25 6.17 -11.58
C LYS A 17 -1.25 5.87 -12.71
N GLU A 18 0.04 6.07 -12.45
CA GLU A 18 1.10 5.73 -13.41
C GLU A 18 1.17 4.22 -13.66
N GLU A 19 1.06 3.41 -12.61
CA GLU A 19 1.00 1.95 -12.75
C GLU A 19 -0.18 1.51 -13.62
N LEU A 20 -1.36 2.07 -13.37
CA LEU A 20 -2.56 1.78 -14.15
C LEU A 20 -2.36 2.12 -15.64
N GLU A 21 -1.81 3.28 -15.92
CA GLU A 21 -1.54 3.72 -17.29
C GLU A 21 -0.54 2.78 -18.00
N HIS A 22 0.52 2.40 -17.29
CA HIS A 22 1.51 1.45 -17.80
C HIS A 22 0.88 0.08 -18.11
N LEU A 23 0.05 -0.44 -17.21
CA LEU A 23 -0.64 -1.71 -17.40
C LEU A 23 -1.59 -1.67 -18.61
N ARG A 24 -2.33 -0.58 -18.77
CA ARG A 24 -3.30 -0.43 -19.88
C ARG A 24 -2.61 -0.29 -21.23
N THR A 25 -1.49 0.40 -21.29
CA THR A 25 -0.82 0.74 -22.56
C THR A 25 0.28 -0.24 -22.92
N VAL A 26 1.25 -0.46 -22.03
CA VAL A 26 2.45 -1.25 -22.31
C VAL A 26 2.23 -2.73 -22.01
N ARG A 27 1.88 -3.06 -20.77
CA ARG A 27 1.79 -4.46 -20.33
C ARG A 27 0.71 -5.24 -21.05
N ARG A 28 -0.43 -4.63 -21.25
CA ARG A 28 -1.55 -5.28 -21.95
C ARG A 28 -1.15 -5.67 -23.37
N GLN A 29 -0.41 -4.80 -24.07
CA GLN A 29 0.07 -5.07 -25.43
C GLN A 29 1.17 -6.15 -25.46
N GLU A 30 2.12 -6.11 -24.53
CA GLU A 30 3.18 -7.12 -24.40
C GLU A 30 2.59 -8.51 -24.20
N VAL A 31 1.63 -8.63 -23.30
CA VAL A 31 0.96 -9.90 -23.01
C VAL A 31 0.15 -10.38 -24.20
N ALA A 32 -0.54 -9.49 -24.90
CA ALA A 32 -1.29 -9.83 -26.11
C ALA A 32 -0.38 -10.34 -27.22
N GLN A 33 0.80 -9.74 -27.40
CA GLN A 33 1.80 -10.20 -28.38
C GLN A 33 2.37 -11.56 -27.99
N ARG A 34 2.69 -11.75 -26.71
CA ARG A 34 3.18 -13.02 -26.20
C ARG A 34 2.16 -14.14 -26.39
N LEU A 35 0.90 -13.83 -26.14
CA LEU A 35 -0.20 -14.79 -26.33
C LEU A 35 -0.35 -15.19 -27.80
N ARG A 36 -0.29 -14.23 -28.73
CA ARG A 36 -0.35 -14.51 -30.17
C ARG A 36 0.84 -15.36 -30.61
N ALA A 37 2.03 -15.02 -30.19
CA ALA A 37 3.23 -15.78 -30.52
C ALA A 37 3.16 -17.24 -30.01
N ALA A 38 2.59 -17.44 -28.83
CA ALA A 38 2.42 -18.80 -28.27
C ALA A 38 1.41 -19.63 -29.10
N VAL A 39 0.39 -18.99 -29.66
CA VAL A 39 -0.61 -19.68 -30.50
C VAL A 39 -0.07 -20.01 -31.90
N GLU A 40 0.67 -19.10 -32.51
CA GLU A 40 1.14 -19.23 -33.89
C GLU A 40 2.16 -20.35 -34.11
N GLY A 41 2.91 -20.72 -33.08
CA GLY A 41 4.01 -21.69 -33.19
C GLY A 41 3.67 -23.13 -32.85
N VAL A 42 2.41 -23.46 -32.49
CA VAL A 42 2.10 -24.77 -31.89
C VAL A 42 0.83 -25.37 -32.48
N GLN A 43 0.89 -26.69 -32.76
CA GLN A 43 -0.26 -27.44 -33.28
C GLN A 43 -1.31 -27.75 -32.19
N ASP A 44 -0.88 -27.90 -30.95
CA ASP A 44 -1.79 -28.14 -29.82
C ASP A 44 -1.61 -27.05 -28.76
N VAL A 45 -2.51 -26.07 -28.80
CA VAL A 45 -2.54 -24.93 -27.88
C VAL A 45 -2.85 -25.38 -26.45
N MET A 46 -3.61 -26.46 -26.27
CA MET A 46 -4.05 -26.94 -24.96
C MET A 46 -2.89 -27.49 -24.11
N GLU A 47 -1.84 -28.00 -24.73
CA GLU A 47 -0.66 -28.54 -24.05
C GLU A 47 0.53 -27.57 -24.02
N ASN A 48 0.33 -26.34 -24.49
CA ASN A 48 1.39 -25.35 -24.59
C ASN A 48 1.55 -24.58 -23.27
N ALA A 49 2.65 -24.84 -22.55
CA ALA A 49 2.96 -24.17 -21.28
C ALA A 49 3.12 -22.66 -21.45
N GLU A 50 3.70 -22.19 -22.57
CA GLU A 50 3.84 -20.76 -22.84
C GLU A 50 2.49 -20.07 -23.05
N TYR A 51 1.56 -20.77 -23.69
CA TYR A 51 0.19 -20.26 -23.85
C TYR A 51 -0.50 -20.12 -22.51
N GLU A 52 -0.40 -21.13 -21.64
CA GLU A 52 -0.98 -21.07 -20.30
C GLU A 52 -0.36 -19.97 -19.46
N ASP A 53 0.96 -19.82 -19.49
CA ASP A 53 1.66 -18.75 -18.79
C ASP A 53 1.21 -17.37 -19.27
N ALA A 54 1.07 -17.18 -20.57
CA ALA A 54 0.60 -15.94 -21.15
C ALA A 54 -0.85 -15.64 -20.77
N LYS A 55 -1.70 -16.68 -20.73
CA LYS A 55 -3.09 -16.56 -20.25
C LYS A 55 -3.17 -16.17 -18.79
N ASN A 56 -2.33 -16.78 -17.95
CA ASN A 56 -2.27 -16.46 -16.53
C ASN A 56 -1.78 -15.02 -16.30
N GLU A 57 -0.79 -14.60 -17.07
CA GLU A 57 -0.28 -13.23 -17.02
C GLU A 57 -1.36 -12.23 -17.47
N GLN A 58 -2.13 -12.55 -18.53
CA GLN A 58 -3.25 -11.72 -18.97
C GLN A 58 -4.28 -11.56 -17.86
N ALA A 59 -4.66 -12.65 -17.20
CA ALA A 59 -5.60 -12.61 -16.09
C ALA A 59 -5.09 -11.75 -14.93
N PHE A 60 -3.80 -11.86 -14.61
CA PHE A 60 -3.16 -11.06 -13.58
C PHE A 60 -3.19 -9.58 -13.93
N VAL A 61 -2.81 -9.21 -15.15
CA VAL A 61 -2.80 -7.82 -15.62
C VAL A 61 -4.22 -7.22 -15.58
N GLU A 62 -5.21 -7.95 -16.10
CA GLU A 62 -6.59 -7.46 -16.11
C GLU A 62 -7.16 -7.33 -14.70
N GLY A 63 -6.85 -8.27 -13.81
CA GLY A 63 -7.24 -8.20 -12.40
C GLY A 63 -6.60 -7.02 -11.69
N ARG A 64 -5.33 -6.76 -11.94
CA ARG A 64 -4.62 -5.61 -11.35
C ARG A 64 -5.19 -4.30 -11.86
N ILE A 65 -5.49 -4.20 -13.16
CA ILE A 65 -6.14 -3.02 -13.74
C ILE A 65 -7.47 -2.73 -13.04
N LEU A 66 -8.29 -3.74 -12.87
CA LEU A 66 -9.59 -3.58 -12.20
C LEU A 66 -9.42 -3.12 -10.75
N THR A 67 -8.47 -3.72 -10.03
CA THR A 67 -8.17 -3.33 -8.65
C THR A 67 -7.73 -1.87 -8.57
N LEU A 68 -6.80 -1.45 -9.44
CA LEU A 68 -6.32 -0.07 -9.45
C LEU A 68 -7.42 0.93 -9.84
N GLU A 69 -8.25 0.59 -10.82
CA GLU A 69 -9.40 1.42 -11.20
C GLU A 69 -10.35 1.65 -10.03
N THR A 70 -10.64 0.58 -9.28
CA THR A 70 -11.52 0.65 -8.11
C THR A 70 -10.88 1.50 -7.00
N MET A 71 -9.60 1.27 -6.71
CA MET A 71 -8.87 2.03 -5.69
C MET A 71 -8.83 3.51 -6.02
N LEU A 72 -8.52 3.88 -7.26
CA LEU A 72 -8.43 5.28 -7.69
C LEU A 72 -9.80 5.95 -7.73
N ARG A 73 -10.85 5.22 -8.04
CA ARG A 73 -12.22 5.72 -8.00
C ARG A 73 -12.66 6.09 -6.59
N ASN A 74 -12.24 5.29 -5.62
CA ASN A 74 -12.62 5.46 -4.21
C ASN A 74 -11.55 6.20 -3.40
N ALA A 75 -10.55 6.76 -4.06
CA ALA A 75 -9.43 7.41 -3.39
C ALA A 75 -9.86 8.69 -2.67
N VAL A 76 -9.37 8.82 -1.45
CA VAL A 76 -9.46 10.04 -0.65
C VAL A 76 -8.04 10.48 -0.38
N ILE A 77 -7.67 11.64 -0.89
CA ILE A 77 -6.31 12.16 -0.71
C ILE A 77 -6.16 12.69 0.72
N ILE A 78 -5.15 12.17 1.42
CA ILE A 78 -4.82 12.62 2.77
C ILE A 78 -3.79 13.75 2.70
N GLU A 79 -3.95 14.73 3.57
CA GLU A 79 -2.96 15.80 3.72
C GLU A 79 -1.80 15.29 4.57
N GLU A 80 -0.58 15.60 4.14
CA GLU A 80 0.61 15.26 4.93
C GLU A 80 0.78 16.26 6.06
N GLY A 81 1.25 15.74 7.18
CA GLY A 81 1.51 16.53 8.39
C GLY A 81 0.46 16.34 9.46
N SER A 82 0.75 16.82 10.66
CA SER A 82 -0.18 16.77 11.77
C SER A 82 -0.96 18.07 11.89
N SER A 83 -2.25 17.95 12.07
CA SER A 83 -3.07 19.08 12.48
C SER A 83 -3.28 19.04 14.00
N ALA A 84 -3.16 20.18 14.65
CA ALA A 84 -3.45 20.35 16.08
C ALA A 84 -2.57 19.56 17.07
N GLY A 85 -1.39 19.12 16.64
CA GLY A 85 -0.41 18.44 17.54
C GLY A 85 -0.78 17.02 17.93
N THR A 86 -1.75 16.40 17.26
CA THR A 86 -2.13 15.01 17.48
C THR A 86 -1.76 14.16 16.28
N VAL A 87 -1.54 12.86 16.51
CA VAL A 87 -1.28 11.91 15.44
C VAL A 87 -2.55 11.68 14.63
N GLY A 88 -2.47 11.94 13.34
CA GLY A 88 -3.54 11.68 12.39
C GLY A 88 -3.05 10.92 11.19
N LEU A 89 -3.98 10.62 10.28
CA LEU A 89 -3.63 10.04 8.99
C LEU A 89 -2.75 11.03 8.21
N GLY A 90 -1.59 10.57 7.72
CA GLY A 90 -0.60 11.43 7.07
C GLY A 90 0.48 11.97 8.00
N SER A 91 0.34 11.80 9.30
CA SER A 91 1.35 12.25 10.27
C SER A 91 2.61 11.39 10.25
N ARG A 92 3.75 12.02 10.51
CA ARG A 92 5.01 11.35 10.79
C ARG A 92 5.28 11.42 12.28
N VAL A 93 5.35 10.26 12.91
CA VAL A 93 5.48 10.13 14.35
C VAL A 93 6.84 9.54 14.68
N THR A 94 7.62 10.24 15.47
CA THR A 94 8.88 9.74 15.98
C THR A 94 8.67 9.22 17.39
N VAL A 95 9.06 7.97 17.62
CA VAL A 95 8.88 7.27 18.89
C VAL A 95 10.18 6.63 19.35
N VAL A 96 10.25 6.35 20.65
CA VAL A 96 11.29 5.50 21.24
C VAL A 96 10.60 4.30 21.88
N GLU A 97 11.18 3.12 21.68
CA GLU A 97 10.65 1.87 22.21
C GLU A 97 11.27 1.56 23.59
N GLY A 98 10.41 1.36 24.59
CA GLY A 98 10.82 0.94 25.93
C GLY A 98 11.94 1.77 26.51
N ASP A 99 13.05 1.11 26.88
CA ASP A 99 14.24 1.75 27.39
C ASP A 99 15.26 2.12 26.32
N SER A 100 14.93 1.88 25.05
CA SER A 100 15.79 2.26 23.91
C SER A 100 15.87 3.78 23.78
N GLU A 101 17.06 4.28 23.46
CA GLU A 101 17.27 5.69 23.14
C GLU A 101 17.26 5.96 21.64
N GLU A 102 17.13 4.93 20.81
CA GLU A 102 17.11 5.07 19.36
C GLU A 102 15.71 5.44 18.86
N PRO A 103 15.56 6.63 18.26
CA PRO A 103 14.26 7.02 17.72
C PRO A 103 13.94 6.31 16.41
N GLU A 104 12.68 5.97 16.24
CA GLU A 104 12.16 5.44 14.99
C GLU A 104 11.03 6.34 14.52
N THR A 105 10.98 6.62 13.23
CA THR A 105 9.92 7.45 12.64
C THR A 105 9.00 6.62 11.78
N TYR A 106 7.71 6.73 12.04
CA TYR A 106 6.65 6.06 11.29
C TYR A 106 5.76 7.08 10.61
N HIS A 107 5.43 6.81 9.36
CA HIS A 107 4.47 7.60 8.59
C HIS A 107 3.14 6.85 8.56
N ILE A 108 2.09 7.45 9.11
CA ILE A 108 0.75 6.82 9.16
C ILE A 108 0.06 7.05 7.81
N VAL A 109 -0.19 5.97 7.10
CA VAL A 109 -0.77 6.01 5.75
C VAL A 109 -1.96 5.06 5.67
N GLY A 110 -2.68 5.09 4.54
CA GLY A 110 -3.71 4.10 4.26
C GLY A 110 -3.11 2.73 3.96
N SER A 111 -3.91 1.68 4.07
CA SER A 111 -3.44 0.29 3.89
C SER A 111 -2.81 0.03 2.53
N ALA A 112 -3.25 0.75 1.49
CA ALA A 112 -2.72 0.60 0.13
C ALA A 112 -1.26 1.03 -0.01
N GLU A 113 -0.79 1.94 0.84
CA GLU A 113 0.58 2.45 0.82
C GLU A 113 1.45 1.91 1.94
N ALA A 114 0.91 1.04 2.79
CA ALA A 114 1.65 0.50 3.93
C ALA A 114 2.88 -0.29 3.48
N ASP A 115 4.02 0.05 4.05
CA ASP A 115 5.29 -0.62 3.81
C ASP A 115 6.14 -0.51 5.08
N PRO A 116 6.03 -1.49 5.99
CA PRO A 116 6.75 -1.43 7.27
C PRO A 116 8.26 -1.28 7.13
N GLN A 117 8.84 -1.83 6.07
CA GLN A 117 10.28 -1.72 5.82
C GLN A 117 10.72 -0.28 5.54
N LYS A 118 9.82 0.53 5.01
CA LYS A 118 10.06 1.96 4.73
C LYS A 118 9.48 2.88 5.81
N GLY A 119 9.03 2.31 6.92
CA GLY A 119 8.44 3.07 8.01
C GLY A 119 7.03 3.58 7.72
N ARG A 120 6.36 3.05 6.71
CA ARG A 120 4.97 3.39 6.40
C ARG A 120 4.04 2.36 7.03
N VAL A 121 3.28 2.79 8.02
CA VAL A 121 2.36 1.92 8.74
C VAL A 121 0.92 2.28 8.44
N SER A 122 0.10 1.25 8.28
CA SER A 122 -1.32 1.44 8.02
C SER A 122 -2.01 2.01 9.26
N ASN A 123 -2.95 2.92 9.04
CA ASN A 123 -3.85 3.40 10.10
C ASN A 123 -4.70 2.27 10.68
N GLU A 124 -4.84 1.15 9.99
CA GLU A 124 -5.58 -0.02 10.45
C GLU A 124 -4.68 -1.06 11.15
N SER A 125 -3.36 -0.91 11.08
CA SER A 125 -2.42 -1.79 11.77
C SER A 125 -2.47 -1.59 13.29
N PRO A 126 -2.02 -2.58 14.09
CA PRO A 126 -1.97 -2.41 15.55
C PRO A 126 -1.18 -1.19 15.99
N LEU A 127 -0.01 -0.94 15.38
CA LEU A 127 0.81 0.23 15.70
C LEU A 127 0.11 1.54 15.27
N GLY A 128 -0.40 1.59 14.05
CA GLY A 128 -1.09 2.77 13.55
C GLY A 128 -2.31 3.13 14.38
N ARG A 129 -3.14 2.16 14.72
CA ARG A 129 -4.31 2.37 15.59
C ARG A 129 -3.92 2.88 16.98
N ALA A 130 -2.85 2.32 17.53
CA ALA A 130 -2.38 2.72 18.86
C ALA A 130 -1.86 4.15 18.88
N LEU A 131 -1.20 4.60 17.80
CA LEU A 131 -0.64 5.95 17.71
C LEU A 131 -1.68 7.03 17.42
N LEU A 132 -2.74 6.72 16.67
CA LEU A 132 -3.75 7.70 16.28
C LEU A 132 -4.38 8.41 17.48
N GLY A 133 -4.48 9.75 17.40
CA GLY A 133 -5.10 10.57 18.42
C GLY A 133 -4.20 10.93 19.59
N HIS A 134 -3.00 10.38 19.68
CA HIS A 134 -2.04 10.66 20.73
C HIS A 134 -1.21 11.92 20.45
N ARG A 135 -0.52 12.40 21.45
CA ARG A 135 0.31 13.63 21.40
C ARG A 135 1.74 13.33 21.81
N VAL A 136 2.63 14.30 21.56
CA VAL A 136 4.00 14.22 22.05
C VAL A 136 4.01 14.06 23.58
N GLY A 137 4.81 13.13 24.06
CA GLY A 137 4.90 12.79 25.48
C GLY A 137 4.03 11.61 25.90
N ASP A 138 3.07 11.22 25.06
CA ASP A 138 2.22 10.06 25.38
C ASP A 138 2.98 8.74 25.26
N GLU A 139 2.65 7.83 26.16
CA GLU A 139 3.10 6.46 26.09
C GLU A 139 2.01 5.60 25.46
N VAL A 140 2.39 4.82 24.47
CA VAL A 140 1.46 4.01 23.68
C VAL A 140 1.82 2.54 23.81
N ILE A 141 0.82 1.71 24.06
CA ILE A 141 0.98 0.26 24.17
C ILE A 141 0.45 -0.40 22.91
N VAL A 142 1.28 -1.21 22.27
CA VAL A 142 0.93 -1.95 21.06
C VAL A 142 0.92 -3.44 21.34
N ASN A 143 -0.19 -4.09 21.05
CA ASN A 143 -0.29 -5.54 21.12
C ASN A 143 0.16 -6.14 19.79
N ALA A 144 1.43 -6.58 19.74
CA ALA A 144 2.00 -7.24 18.57
C ALA A 144 1.93 -8.76 18.74
N PRO A 145 1.99 -9.53 17.63
CA PRO A 145 1.99 -11.00 17.69
C PRO A 145 3.10 -11.58 18.58
N ASP A 146 4.25 -10.91 18.64
CA ASP A 146 5.42 -11.34 19.42
C ASP A 146 5.43 -10.81 20.84
N GLY A 147 4.42 -10.05 21.25
CA GLY A 147 4.31 -9.53 22.61
C GLY A 147 3.79 -8.10 22.66
N ILE A 148 3.90 -7.50 23.86
CA ILE A 148 3.45 -6.13 24.09
C ILE A 148 4.64 -5.20 23.94
N LEU A 149 4.49 -4.19 23.07
CA LEU A 149 5.49 -3.15 22.84
C LEU A 149 5.00 -1.83 23.46
N ARG A 150 5.94 -1.09 24.03
CA ARG A 150 5.67 0.23 24.61
C ARG A 150 6.48 1.28 23.86
N PHE A 151 5.79 2.30 23.37
CA PHE A 151 6.41 3.41 22.65
C PHE A 151 6.09 4.72 23.33
N ARG A 152 7.05 5.62 23.34
CA ARG A 152 6.82 7.01 23.77
C ARG A 152 6.99 7.93 22.59
N ILE A 153 6.00 8.79 22.35
CA ILE A 153 6.01 9.73 21.24
C ILE A 153 6.90 10.93 21.61
N ILE A 154 7.92 11.18 20.80
CA ILE A 154 8.84 12.29 21.04
C ILE A 154 8.70 13.43 20.03
N ALA A 155 8.14 13.17 18.87
CA ALA A 155 7.88 14.21 17.86
C ALA A 155 6.73 13.79 16.94
N ILE A 156 6.00 14.78 16.44
CA ILE A 156 4.93 14.61 15.45
C ILE A 156 5.09 15.68 14.39
N GLN A 157 5.12 15.26 13.12
CA GLN A 157 5.12 16.17 11.96
C GLN A 157 3.87 15.99 11.12
#